data_f1927cfdda605c545e811a279f5deebc
#
_entry.id   f1927cfdda605c545e811a279f5deebc
#
_cell.length_a   1.000
_cell.length_b   1.000
_cell.length_c   1.000
_cell.angle_alpha   90.00
_cell.angle_beta   90.00
_cell.angle_gamma   90.00
#
_symmetry.space_group_name_H-M   'P 1'
#
loop_
_entity.id
_entity.type
_entity.pdbx_description
1 polymer ?
#
loop_
_entity_poly.entity_id
_entity_poly.type
_entity_poly.pdbx_seq_one_letter_code
_entity_poly.pdbx_strand_id
1 'polypeptide(L)'
;MFASLSCVREERMTTLGEACKLVLETPDPQTKVMRARSVARDWRLGRLEHRFDAAMPDFPARPARPELLAPRFMPKRRKAGSDATRAALLHALAHIEFVAIDLAFDLVGRFGEQFPREFADDWLRVGADEAMHFALLDRRLRQLGSEYGAMPAHDGLWESAYETRHDALARLAVVPMVLEARGLDVTPATVARFESVGDSASARILNRIYTDEIRHVLAGTTWFQSACSEQKFIPEKHWKTLVERHFRGQLKPPFNDSARSKAGLTRDYYLQVALG
;
A
#
# COMPACT_ATOMS: atom_id res chain seq x y z
N MET A 1 -49.81 6.98 12.12
CA MET A 1 -48.65 7.90 12.19
C MET A 1 -47.48 7.14 11.56
N PHE A 2 -47.26 7.27 10.26
CA PHE A 2 -46.21 6.59 9.51
C PHE A 2 -44.97 7.46 9.59
N ALA A 3 -43.91 6.96 10.22
CA ALA A 3 -42.61 7.60 10.23
C ALA A 3 -42.00 7.48 8.84
N SER A 4 -41.76 8.62 8.21
CA SER A 4 -41.03 8.76 6.95
C SER A 4 -39.59 8.28 7.14
N LEU A 5 -39.21 7.16 6.57
CA LEU A 5 -37.84 6.77 6.34
C LEU A 5 -37.25 7.75 5.31
N SER A 6 -36.51 8.74 5.80
CA SER A 6 -35.69 9.60 4.95
C SER A 6 -34.62 8.73 4.31
N CYS A 7 -34.84 8.37 3.05
CA CYS A 7 -33.83 7.82 2.16
C CYS A 7 -32.75 8.92 2.00
N VAL A 8 -31.66 8.81 2.74
CA VAL A 8 -30.47 9.58 2.48
C VAL A 8 -29.98 9.14 1.09
N ARG A 9 -30.24 9.95 0.05
CA ARG A 9 -29.58 9.79 -1.24
C ARG A 9 -28.08 9.86 -0.96
N GLU A 10 -27.38 8.73 -1.06
CA GLU A 10 -25.94 8.77 -1.25
C GLU A 10 -25.68 9.67 -2.47
N GLU A 11 -25.07 10.82 -2.24
CA GLU A 11 -24.63 11.70 -3.32
C GLU A 11 -23.72 10.86 -4.22
N ARG A 12 -24.14 10.71 -5.47
CA ARG A 12 -23.42 9.88 -6.43
C ARG A 12 -22.11 10.60 -6.74
N MET A 13 -21.00 10.08 -6.22
CA MET A 13 -19.66 10.56 -6.58
C MET A 13 -19.56 10.60 -8.09
N THR A 14 -19.15 11.71 -8.62
CA THR A 14 -19.02 11.92 -10.05
C THR A 14 -17.57 11.97 -10.50
N THR A 15 -16.65 12.36 -9.62
CA THR A 15 -15.24 12.55 -9.96
C THR A 15 -14.34 11.52 -9.28
N LEU A 16 -13.20 11.26 -9.91
CA LEU A 16 -12.20 10.36 -9.33
C LEU A 16 -11.59 10.93 -8.05
N GLY A 17 -11.40 12.25 -7.98
CA GLY A 17 -10.90 12.92 -6.78
C GLY A 17 -11.82 12.71 -5.57
N GLU A 18 -13.15 12.93 -5.73
CA GLU A 18 -14.14 12.66 -4.67
C GLU A 18 -14.14 11.19 -4.25
N ALA A 19 -14.05 10.28 -5.22
CA ALA A 19 -14.04 8.84 -4.96
C ALA A 19 -12.80 8.40 -4.16
N CYS A 20 -11.60 8.90 -4.52
CA CYS A 20 -10.38 8.65 -3.77
C CYS A 20 -10.46 9.21 -2.35
N LYS A 21 -10.94 10.45 -2.20
CA LYS A 21 -11.13 11.08 -0.89
C LYS A 21 -12.04 10.27 0.01
N LEU A 22 -13.16 9.77 -0.53
CA LEU A 22 -14.11 8.96 0.25
C LEU A 22 -13.47 7.66 0.78
N VAL A 23 -12.58 7.02 0.02
CA VAL A 23 -11.84 5.84 0.51
C VAL A 23 -10.96 6.24 1.68
N LEU A 24 -10.19 7.34 1.57
CA LEU A 24 -9.32 7.84 2.63
C LEU A 24 -10.10 8.21 3.91
N GLU A 25 -11.28 8.81 3.77
CA GLU A 25 -12.13 9.22 4.89
C GLU A 25 -12.97 8.09 5.50
N THR A 26 -12.78 6.84 5.04
CA THR A 26 -13.48 5.67 5.57
C THR A 26 -12.68 5.01 6.68
N PRO A 27 -13.06 5.11 7.97
CA PRO A 27 -12.29 4.52 9.06
C PRO A 27 -12.50 3.02 9.24
N ASP A 28 -13.70 2.50 8.96
CA ASP A 28 -14.03 1.09 9.14
C ASP A 28 -13.33 0.21 8.09
N PRO A 29 -12.56 -0.80 8.51
CA PRO A 29 -11.73 -1.59 7.60
C PRO A 29 -12.53 -2.35 6.53
N GLN A 30 -13.67 -2.93 6.88
CA GLN A 30 -14.48 -3.69 5.93
C GLN A 30 -15.14 -2.76 4.92
N THR A 31 -15.67 -1.64 5.38
CA THR A 31 -16.24 -0.60 4.52
C THR A 31 -15.19 0.01 3.60
N LYS A 32 -13.96 0.27 4.09
CA LYS A 32 -12.84 0.75 3.26
C LYS A 32 -12.50 -0.24 2.15
N VAL A 33 -12.39 -1.53 2.45
CA VAL A 33 -12.18 -2.60 1.45
C VAL A 33 -13.28 -2.59 0.38
N MET A 34 -14.55 -2.50 0.79
CA MET A 34 -15.67 -2.48 -0.15
C MET A 34 -15.63 -1.23 -1.04
N ARG A 35 -15.37 -0.06 -0.46
CA ARG A 35 -15.27 1.22 -1.18
C ARG A 35 -14.11 1.22 -2.18
N ALA A 36 -12.91 0.83 -1.76
CA ALA A 36 -11.75 0.74 -2.63
C ALA A 36 -12.03 -0.11 -3.87
N ARG A 37 -12.62 -1.30 -3.68
CA ARG A 37 -12.99 -2.19 -4.78
C ARG A 37 -14.12 -1.63 -5.65
N SER A 38 -15.08 -0.93 -5.05
CA SER A 38 -16.16 -0.28 -5.80
C SER A 38 -15.64 0.86 -6.67
N VAL A 39 -14.80 1.73 -6.12
CA VAL A 39 -14.18 2.85 -6.86
C VAL A 39 -13.35 2.34 -8.04
N ALA A 40 -12.49 1.35 -7.83
CA ALA A 40 -11.70 0.75 -8.91
C ALA A 40 -12.58 0.10 -10.00
N ARG A 41 -13.69 -0.54 -9.62
CA ARG A 41 -14.67 -1.08 -10.56
C ARG A 41 -15.40 0.04 -11.33
N ASP A 42 -15.87 1.08 -10.64
CA ASP A 42 -16.65 2.15 -11.25
C ASP A 42 -15.79 3.00 -12.18
N TRP A 43 -14.51 3.21 -11.85
CA TRP A 43 -13.53 3.78 -12.75
C TRP A 43 -13.37 2.96 -14.03
N ARG A 44 -13.12 1.65 -13.92
CA ARG A 44 -12.97 0.74 -15.08
C ARG A 44 -14.21 0.71 -15.97
N LEU A 45 -15.41 0.91 -15.38
CA LEU A 45 -16.68 0.97 -16.11
C LEU A 45 -16.96 2.37 -16.68
N GLY A 46 -16.04 3.35 -16.54
CA GLY A 46 -16.22 4.70 -17.04
C GLY A 46 -17.32 5.51 -16.33
N ARG A 47 -17.61 5.19 -15.07
CA ARG A 47 -18.64 5.84 -14.25
C ARG A 47 -18.12 7.04 -13.47
N LEU A 48 -16.81 7.22 -13.41
CA LEU A 48 -16.13 8.33 -12.73
C LEU A 48 -15.41 9.18 -13.77
N GLU A 49 -15.53 10.50 -13.64
CA GLU A 49 -14.82 11.45 -14.46
C GLU A 49 -13.34 11.53 -14.03
N HIS A 50 -12.41 11.67 -14.99
CA HIS A 50 -11.00 11.93 -14.71
C HIS A 50 -10.83 13.41 -14.31
N ARG A 51 -11.25 13.72 -13.08
CA ARG A 51 -11.24 15.06 -12.50
C ARG A 51 -10.84 14.99 -11.03
N PHE A 52 -10.01 15.95 -10.58
CA PHE A 52 -9.37 15.97 -9.26
C PHE A 52 -9.67 17.30 -8.54
N ASP A 53 -10.95 17.56 -8.31
CA ASP A 53 -11.47 18.78 -7.67
C ASP A 53 -11.61 18.67 -6.14
N ALA A 54 -11.29 17.51 -5.56
CA ALA A 54 -11.32 17.27 -4.12
C ALA A 54 -9.91 17.25 -3.52
N ALA A 55 -9.62 18.12 -2.55
CA ALA A 55 -8.36 18.07 -1.81
C ALA A 55 -8.27 16.78 -0.97
N MET A 56 -7.16 16.07 -1.07
CA MET A 56 -6.89 14.88 -0.25
C MET A 56 -6.56 15.28 1.19
N PRO A 57 -7.06 14.53 2.19
CA PRO A 57 -6.74 14.78 3.58
C PRO A 57 -5.24 14.53 3.83
N ASP A 58 -4.66 15.25 4.80
CA ASP A 58 -3.28 15.01 5.23
C ASP A 58 -3.15 13.68 5.97
N PHE A 59 -4.20 13.23 6.63
CA PHE A 59 -4.27 11.95 7.34
C PHE A 59 -5.57 11.22 6.97
N PRO A 60 -5.49 9.94 6.60
CA PRO A 60 -6.67 9.14 6.35
C PRO A 60 -7.41 8.82 7.65
N ALA A 61 -8.71 8.62 7.57
CA ALA A 61 -9.48 8.14 8.70
C ALA A 61 -9.06 6.71 9.08
N ARG A 62 -8.86 6.51 10.38
CA ARG A 62 -8.42 5.24 10.97
C ARG A 62 -9.49 4.68 11.90
N PRO A 63 -9.61 3.35 12.03
CA PRO A 63 -10.40 2.74 13.09
C PRO A 63 -9.77 3.05 14.47
N ALA A 64 -10.57 2.91 15.54
CA ALA A 64 -10.08 3.10 16.90
C ALA A 64 -8.96 2.09 17.29
N ARG A 65 -8.85 0.99 16.58
CA ARG A 65 -7.80 -0.03 16.72
C ARG A 65 -7.31 -0.44 15.34
N PRO A 66 -6.02 -0.79 15.19
CA PRO A 66 -4.98 -0.98 16.23
C PRO A 66 -4.51 0.34 16.85
N GLU A 67 -4.01 0.25 18.10
CA GLU A 67 -3.23 1.33 18.68
C GLU A 67 -1.94 1.54 17.85
N LEU A 68 -1.65 2.79 17.49
CA LEU A 68 -0.45 3.13 16.72
C LEU A 68 0.68 3.52 17.67
N LEU A 69 1.76 2.77 17.64
CA LEU A 69 2.94 2.98 18.48
C LEU A 69 4.17 3.36 17.62
N ALA A 70 5.06 4.13 18.22
CA ALA A 70 6.35 4.39 17.57
C ALA A 70 7.12 3.07 17.37
N PRO A 71 7.93 2.92 16.30
CA PRO A 71 8.62 1.66 15.96
C PRO A 71 9.44 1.06 17.08
N ARG A 72 10.04 1.88 17.94
CA ARG A 72 10.84 1.43 19.11
C ARG A 72 10.01 0.67 20.17
N PHE A 73 8.70 0.87 20.22
CA PHE A 73 7.79 0.21 21.16
C PHE A 73 7.11 -1.02 20.55
N MET A 74 7.35 -1.30 19.26
CA MET A 74 6.75 -2.45 18.61
C MET A 74 7.33 -3.77 19.12
N PRO A 75 6.48 -4.78 19.42
CA PRO A 75 6.96 -6.09 19.84
C PRO A 75 7.77 -6.78 18.74
N LYS A 76 8.90 -7.43 19.13
CA LYS A 76 9.73 -8.18 18.18
C LYS A 76 9.02 -9.45 17.70
N ARG A 77 8.82 -9.59 16.40
CA ARG A 77 8.10 -10.68 15.74
C ARG A 77 9.09 -11.60 15.00
N ARG A 78 9.63 -12.60 15.70
CA ARG A 78 10.69 -13.48 15.13
C ARG A 78 10.29 -14.93 14.91
N LYS A 79 9.18 -15.39 15.49
CA LYS A 79 8.77 -16.82 15.51
C LYS A 79 7.38 -16.99 14.89
N ALA A 80 7.11 -18.17 14.34
CA ALA A 80 5.79 -18.57 13.83
C ALA A 80 5.33 -19.91 14.40
N GLY A 81 5.94 -20.38 15.50
CA GLY A 81 5.73 -21.73 16.04
C GLY A 81 4.39 -21.96 16.76
N SER A 82 3.65 -20.90 17.12
CA SER A 82 2.32 -21.00 17.74
C SER A 82 1.31 -20.15 16.98
N ASP A 83 0.01 -20.42 17.18
CA ASP A 83 -1.07 -19.61 16.58
C ASP A 83 -0.94 -18.13 16.94
N ALA A 84 -0.62 -17.83 18.18
CA ALA A 84 -0.41 -16.46 18.64
C ALA A 84 0.74 -15.75 17.91
N THR A 85 1.87 -16.43 17.67
CA THR A 85 3.00 -15.84 16.96
C THR A 85 2.73 -15.71 15.45
N ARG A 86 1.98 -16.66 14.87
CA ARG A 86 1.50 -16.55 13.48
C ARG A 86 0.51 -15.41 13.33
N ALA A 87 -0.45 -15.29 14.22
CA ALA A 87 -1.38 -14.17 14.25
C ALA A 87 -0.66 -12.82 14.37
N ALA A 88 0.38 -12.70 15.20
CA ALA A 88 1.16 -11.49 15.34
C ALA A 88 1.90 -11.07 14.04
N LEU A 89 2.41 -12.04 13.28
CA LEU A 89 3.02 -11.79 11.97
C LEU A 89 1.97 -11.33 10.95
N LEU A 90 0.86 -12.07 10.86
CA LEU A 90 -0.22 -11.75 9.92
C LEU A 90 -0.92 -10.42 10.25
N HIS A 91 -1.05 -10.08 11.53
CA HIS A 91 -1.61 -8.78 11.95
C HIS A 91 -0.74 -7.62 11.48
N ALA A 92 0.59 -7.76 11.60
CA ALA A 92 1.49 -6.73 11.10
C ALA A 92 1.39 -6.55 9.58
N LEU A 93 1.31 -7.67 8.83
CA LEU A 93 1.11 -7.63 7.39
C LEU A 93 -0.26 -7.05 7.04
N ALA A 94 -1.33 -7.47 7.72
CA ALA A 94 -2.66 -6.90 7.52
C ALA A 94 -2.69 -5.36 7.71
N HIS A 95 -1.92 -4.85 8.67
CA HIS A 95 -1.81 -3.40 8.85
C HIS A 95 -1.08 -2.72 7.68
N ILE A 96 -0.03 -3.33 7.15
CA ILE A 96 0.68 -2.84 5.96
C ILE A 96 -0.30 -2.74 4.79
N GLU A 97 -1.02 -3.82 4.47
CA GLU A 97 -1.99 -3.84 3.37
C GLU A 97 -3.15 -2.83 3.58
N PHE A 98 -3.61 -2.69 4.83
CA PHE A 98 -4.64 -1.70 5.15
C PHE A 98 -4.18 -0.26 4.86
N VAL A 99 -2.94 0.06 5.23
CA VAL A 99 -2.35 1.37 4.93
C VAL A 99 -2.08 1.51 3.42
N ALA A 100 -1.67 0.43 2.75
CA ALA A 100 -1.39 0.44 1.30
C ALA A 100 -2.64 0.77 0.47
N ILE A 101 -3.86 0.41 0.93
CA ILE A 101 -5.10 0.91 0.32
C ILE A 101 -5.09 2.44 0.29
N ASP A 102 -4.84 3.08 1.44
CA ASP A 102 -4.83 4.54 1.52
C ASP A 102 -3.72 5.14 0.66
N LEU A 103 -2.52 4.52 0.63
CA LEU A 103 -1.39 4.99 -0.17
C LEU A 103 -1.72 5.03 -1.67
N ALA A 104 -2.37 3.98 -2.19
CA ALA A 104 -2.75 3.91 -3.60
C ALA A 104 -3.81 4.97 -3.95
N PHE A 105 -4.85 5.13 -3.13
CA PHE A 105 -5.90 6.11 -3.37
C PHE A 105 -5.45 7.55 -3.13
N ASP A 106 -4.56 7.81 -2.16
CA ASP A 106 -3.93 9.12 -1.97
C ASP A 106 -3.04 9.50 -3.17
N LEU A 107 -2.28 8.54 -3.69
CA LEU A 107 -1.42 8.76 -4.85
C LEU A 107 -2.23 9.20 -6.07
N VAL A 108 -3.35 8.51 -6.36
CA VAL A 108 -4.27 8.89 -7.44
C VAL A 108 -4.93 10.23 -7.15
N GLY A 109 -5.55 10.39 -6.00
CA GLY A 109 -6.31 11.60 -5.67
C GLY A 109 -5.45 12.85 -5.59
N ARG A 110 -4.20 12.73 -5.13
CA ARG A 110 -3.29 13.86 -4.92
C ARG A 110 -2.49 14.23 -6.17
N PHE A 111 -2.13 13.27 -6.99
CA PHE A 111 -1.22 13.48 -8.10
C PHE A 111 -1.78 13.09 -9.47
N GLY A 112 -2.96 12.46 -9.52
CA GLY A 112 -3.52 11.94 -10.76
C GLY A 112 -3.73 12.98 -11.87
N GLU A 113 -3.96 14.24 -11.50
CA GLU A 113 -4.07 15.35 -12.47
C GLU A 113 -2.76 15.61 -13.22
N GLN A 114 -1.61 15.27 -12.63
CA GLN A 114 -0.27 15.47 -13.22
C GLN A 114 0.12 14.38 -14.21
N PHE A 115 -0.68 13.32 -14.32
CA PHE A 115 -0.39 12.13 -15.10
C PHE A 115 -1.53 11.80 -16.07
N PRO A 116 -1.26 11.03 -17.13
CA PRO A 116 -2.31 10.55 -18.01
C PRO A 116 -3.23 9.55 -17.31
N ARG A 117 -4.38 9.25 -17.94
CA ARG A 117 -5.43 8.38 -17.40
C ARG A 117 -4.92 7.00 -16.95
N GLU A 118 -3.94 6.47 -17.66
CA GLU A 118 -3.33 5.16 -17.42
C GLU A 118 -2.66 5.07 -16.05
N PHE A 119 -2.21 6.19 -15.50
CA PHE A 119 -1.72 6.27 -14.12
C PHE A 119 -2.82 5.89 -13.12
N ALA A 120 -4.02 6.43 -13.30
CA ALA A 120 -5.16 6.08 -12.46
C ALA A 120 -5.60 4.62 -12.70
N ASP A 121 -5.51 4.10 -13.94
CA ASP A 121 -5.82 2.71 -14.26
C ASP A 121 -4.93 1.75 -13.44
N ASP A 122 -3.63 2.02 -13.38
CA ASP A 122 -2.66 1.20 -12.65
C ASP A 122 -2.86 1.31 -11.15
N TRP A 123 -2.90 2.52 -10.59
CA TRP A 123 -2.93 2.69 -9.13
C TRP A 123 -4.27 2.33 -8.50
N LEU A 124 -5.40 2.48 -9.21
CA LEU A 124 -6.68 1.97 -8.73
C LEU A 124 -6.73 0.43 -8.77
N ARG A 125 -6.02 -0.21 -9.70
CA ARG A 125 -5.83 -1.65 -9.69
C ARG A 125 -5.00 -2.07 -8.48
N VAL A 126 -3.88 -1.38 -8.20
CA VAL A 126 -3.07 -1.60 -6.99
C VAL A 126 -3.96 -1.47 -5.75
N GLY A 127 -4.69 -0.37 -5.58
CA GLY A 127 -5.56 -0.17 -4.41
C GLY A 127 -6.66 -1.24 -4.25
N ALA A 128 -7.16 -1.81 -5.36
CA ALA A 128 -8.10 -2.93 -5.30
C ALA A 128 -7.42 -4.26 -4.91
N ASP A 129 -6.17 -4.48 -5.34
CA ASP A 129 -5.37 -5.63 -4.94
C ASP A 129 -5.03 -5.53 -3.44
N GLU A 130 -4.63 -4.36 -2.93
CA GLU A 130 -4.36 -4.12 -1.50
C GLU A 130 -5.60 -4.37 -0.62
N ALA A 131 -6.77 -3.93 -1.10
CA ALA A 131 -8.02 -4.22 -0.43
C ALA A 131 -8.34 -5.74 -0.37
N MET A 132 -7.97 -6.48 -1.40
CA MET A 132 -8.10 -7.93 -1.42
C MET A 132 -7.06 -8.60 -0.50
N HIS A 133 -5.81 -8.14 -0.50
CA HIS A 133 -4.74 -8.62 0.37
C HIS A 133 -5.12 -8.46 1.85
N PHE A 134 -5.57 -7.26 2.24
CA PHE A 134 -6.08 -7.03 3.59
C PHE A 134 -7.21 -7.99 3.96
N ALA A 135 -8.21 -8.15 3.09
CA ALA A 135 -9.36 -9.03 3.36
C ALA A 135 -8.93 -10.51 3.54
N LEU A 136 -7.95 -10.99 2.77
CA LEU A 136 -7.39 -12.33 2.92
C LEU A 136 -6.69 -12.51 4.27
N LEU A 137 -5.88 -11.52 4.67
CA LEU A 137 -5.15 -11.55 5.94
C LEU A 137 -6.08 -11.41 7.15
N ASP A 138 -7.08 -10.51 7.11
CA ASP A 138 -8.08 -10.37 8.18
C ASP A 138 -8.89 -11.65 8.36
N ARG A 139 -9.33 -12.27 7.26
CA ARG A 139 -9.99 -13.57 7.29
C ARG A 139 -9.09 -14.64 7.92
N ARG A 140 -7.79 -14.65 7.58
CA ARG A 140 -6.84 -15.62 8.14
C ARG A 140 -6.60 -15.40 9.62
N LEU A 141 -6.52 -14.15 10.07
CA LEU A 141 -6.44 -13.80 11.48
C LEU A 141 -7.59 -14.39 12.28
N ARG A 142 -8.83 -14.25 11.80
CA ARG A 142 -10.02 -14.82 12.45
C ARG A 142 -9.97 -16.35 12.55
N GLN A 143 -9.43 -17.05 11.54
CA GLN A 143 -9.21 -18.48 11.57
C GLN A 143 -8.18 -18.91 12.62
N LEU A 144 -7.27 -18.02 13.01
CA LEU A 144 -6.28 -18.23 14.08
C LEU A 144 -6.78 -17.72 15.45
N GLY A 145 -8.07 -17.39 15.58
CA GLY A 145 -8.66 -16.89 16.83
C GLY A 145 -8.24 -15.46 17.18
N SER A 146 -7.84 -14.65 16.19
CA SER A 146 -7.47 -13.25 16.34
C SER A 146 -8.26 -12.37 15.37
N GLU A 147 -8.01 -11.05 15.39
CA GLU A 147 -8.64 -10.10 14.47
C GLU A 147 -7.71 -8.92 14.19
N TYR A 148 -7.99 -8.18 13.13
CA TYR A 148 -7.30 -6.92 12.88
C TYR A 148 -7.65 -5.90 13.98
N GLY A 149 -6.64 -5.24 14.52
CA GLY A 149 -6.79 -4.33 15.66
C GLY A 149 -6.50 -4.95 17.03
N ALA A 150 -6.34 -6.28 17.14
CA ALA A 150 -6.05 -6.95 18.41
C ALA A 150 -4.63 -6.67 18.95
N MET A 151 -3.71 -6.20 18.11
CA MET A 151 -2.31 -5.93 18.47
C MET A 151 -1.92 -4.52 18.00
N PRO A 152 -0.93 -3.88 18.61
CA PRO A 152 -0.46 -2.58 18.15
C PRO A 152 0.20 -2.66 16.76
N ALA A 153 0.18 -1.52 16.06
CA ALA A 153 0.83 -1.30 14.78
C ALA A 153 1.65 0.00 14.80
N HIS A 154 2.30 0.36 13.67
CA HIS A 154 2.97 1.64 13.52
C HIS A 154 2.65 2.27 12.17
N ASP A 155 2.62 3.59 12.10
CA ASP A 155 2.16 4.33 10.92
C ASP A 155 3.29 4.76 9.97
N GLY A 156 4.45 4.11 10.04
CA GLY A 156 5.65 4.52 9.29
C GLY A 156 5.48 4.57 7.77
N LEU A 157 4.55 3.80 7.21
CA LEU A 157 4.18 3.87 5.79
C LEU A 157 3.47 5.20 5.49
N TRP A 158 2.47 5.56 6.29
CA TRP A 158 1.77 6.83 6.10
C TRP A 158 2.65 8.04 6.41
N GLU A 159 3.49 7.96 7.45
CA GLU A 159 4.47 9.01 7.74
C GLU A 159 5.34 9.33 6.52
N SER A 160 5.80 8.30 5.79
CA SER A 160 6.57 8.46 4.55
C SER A 160 5.74 9.09 3.42
N ALA A 161 4.46 8.74 3.33
CA ALA A 161 3.54 9.36 2.39
C ALA A 161 3.28 10.82 2.73
N TYR A 162 3.10 11.15 3.99
CA TYR A 162 2.94 12.53 4.45
C TYR A 162 4.16 13.40 4.13
N GLU A 163 5.38 12.90 4.36
CA GLU A 163 6.63 13.60 4.03
C GLU A 163 6.79 13.86 2.52
N THR A 164 6.19 13.04 1.67
CA THR A 164 6.28 13.16 0.21
C THR A 164 5.00 13.72 -0.44
N ARG A 165 4.06 14.27 0.34
CA ARG A 165 2.73 14.67 -0.14
C ARG A 165 2.71 15.85 -1.14
N HIS A 166 3.82 16.54 -1.31
CA HIS A 166 3.94 17.68 -2.22
C HIS A 166 4.75 17.39 -3.49
N ASP A 167 5.28 16.16 -3.62
CA ASP A 167 6.16 15.79 -4.72
C ASP A 167 5.84 14.36 -5.19
N ALA A 168 5.26 14.25 -6.40
CA ALA A 168 4.89 12.97 -6.99
C ALA A 168 6.08 12.05 -7.22
N LEU A 169 7.23 12.59 -7.66
CA LEU A 169 8.45 11.81 -7.87
C LEU A 169 9.02 11.30 -6.54
N ALA A 170 9.04 12.15 -5.51
CA ALA A 170 9.46 11.71 -4.17
C ALA A 170 8.52 10.61 -3.62
N ARG A 171 7.19 10.74 -3.84
CA ARG A 171 6.22 9.73 -3.46
C ARG A 171 6.46 8.40 -4.16
N LEU A 172 6.64 8.41 -5.48
CA LEU A 172 6.94 7.21 -6.27
C LEU A 172 8.29 6.60 -5.89
N ALA A 173 9.32 7.43 -5.65
CA ALA A 173 10.63 6.95 -5.23
C ALA A 173 10.60 6.25 -3.87
N VAL A 174 9.87 6.79 -2.88
CA VAL A 174 9.91 6.28 -1.49
C VAL A 174 8.88 5.18 -1.27
N VAL A 175 7.62 5.39 -1.66
CA VAL A 175 6.55 4.44 -1.31
C VAL A 175 6.68 3.14 -2.12
N PRO A 176 6.44 3.07 -3.43
CA PRO A 176 6.53 1.79 -4.13
C PRO A 176 7.96 1.30 -4.31
N MET A 177 8.93 2.17 -4.64
CA MET A 177 10.28 1.73 -5.00
C MET A 177 11.21 1.45 -3.81
N VAL A 178 10.86 1.88 -2.58
CA VAL A 178 11.60 1.53 -1.35
C VAL A 178 10.75 0.68 -0.42
N LEU A 179 9.59 1.18 0.01
CA LEU A 179 8.81 0.56 1.09
C LEU A 179 8.10 -0.72 0.62
N GLU A 180 7.37 -0.70 -0.50
CA GLU A 180 6.74 -1.89 -1.07
C GLU A 180 7.79 -2.85 -1.65
N ALA A 181 8.84 -2.33 -2.31
CA ALA A 181 9.94 -3.15 -2.82
C ALA A 181 10.63 -3.97 -1.70
N ARG A 182 10.57 -3.53 -0.44
CA ARG A 182 11.04 -4.34 0.70
C ARG A 182 10.22 -5.63 0.87
N GLY A 183 8.94 -5.62 0.51
CA GLY A 183 8.10 -6.81 0.45
C GLY A 183 8.69 -7.88 -0.48
N LEU A 184 9.22 -7.49 -1.65
CA LEU A 184 9.86 -8.42 -2.58
C LEU A 184 11.07 -9.16 -1.97
N ASP A 185 11.78 -8.50 -1.05
CA ASP A 185 12.97 -9.07 -0.42
C ASP A 185 12.64 -10.04 0.72
N VAL A 186 11.60 -9.72 1.54
CA VAL A 186 11.38 -10.40 2.83
C VAL A 186 10.25 -11.43 2.79
N THR A 187 9.31 -11.29 1.86
CA THR A 187 8.14 -12.19 1.77
C THR A 187 8.53 -13.64 1.48
N PRO A 188 9.50 -13.98 0.59
CA PRO A 188 9.87 -15.37 0.35
C PRO A 188 10.35 -16.09 1.61
N ALA A 189 11.16 -15.44 2.46
CA ALA A 189 11.60 -16.00 3.73
C ALA A 189 10.44 -16.15 4.74
N THR A 190 9.46 -15.25 4.67
CA THR A 190 8.26 -15.32 5.51
C THR A 190 7.36 -16.48 5.08
N VAL A 191 7.17 -16.68 3.79
CA VAL A 191 6.46 -17.85 3.23
C VAL A 191 7.11 -19.15 3.71
N ALA A 192 8.42 -19.31 3.51
CA ALA A 192 9.16 -20.50 3.94
C ALA A 192 9.01 -20.76 5.45
N ARG A 193 8.92 -19.71 6.26
CA ARG A 193 8.67 -19.82 7.71
C ARG A 193 7.28 -20.37 8.02
N PHE A 194 6.23 -19.97 7.31
CA PHE A 194 4.89 -20.52 7.48
C PHE A 194 4.81 -21.98 7.00
N GLU A 195 5.47 -22.30 5.89
CA GLU A 195 5.57 -23.68 5.38
C GLU A 195 6.28 -24.61 6.35
N SER A 196 7.38 -24.17 6.97
CA SER A 196 8.16 -24.96 7.93
C SER A 196 7.38 -25.36 9.20
N VAL A 197 6.31 -24.64 9.52
CA VAL A 197 5.42 -24.95 10.64
C VAL A 197 4.09 -25.56 10.20
N GLY A 198 3.95 -25.96 8.93
CA GLY A 198 2.77 -26.60 8.38
C GLY A 198 1.59 -25.65 8.08
N ASP A 199 1.78 -24.33 8.17
CA ASP A 199 0.74 -23.36 7.87
C ASP A 199 0.71 -22.99 6.35
N SER A 200 0.34 -23.96 5.55
CA SER A 200 0.22 -23.79 4.10
C SER A 200 -0.86 -22.78 3.69
N ALA A 201 -1.86 -22.54 4.55
CA ALA A 201 -2.91 -21.55 4.26
C ALA A 201 -2.35 -20.11 4.29
N SER A 202 -1.59 -19.75 5.32
CA SER A 202 -0.91 -18.46 5.40
C SER A 202 0.16 -18.32 4.32
N ALA A 203 0.93 -19.37 4.04
CA ALA A 203 1.93 -19.38 2.97
C ALA A 203 1.31 -19.07 1.60
N ARG A 204 0.16 -19.68 1.25
CA ARG A 204 -0.54 -19.38 -0.02
C ARG A 204 -1.00 -17.95 -0.13
N ILE A 205 -1.51 -17.35 0.96
CA ILE A 205 -1.91 -15.94 0.96
C ILE A 205 -0.69 -15.05 0.68
N LEU A 206 0.42 -15.29 1.37
CA LEU A 206 1.64 -14.49 1.18
C LEU A 206 2.27 -14.66 -0.21
N ASN A 207 2.21 -15.86 -0.79
CA ASN A 207 2.66 -16.09 -2.16
C ASN A 207 1.79 -15.32 -3.17
N ARG A 208 0.49 -15.20 -2.93
CA ARG A 208 -0.39 -14.38 -3.76
C ARG A 208 -0.01 -12.91 -3.65
N ILE A 209 0.12 -12.37 -2.45
CA ILE A 209 0.57 -11.00 -2.19
C ILE A 209 1.91 -10.75 -2.89
N TYR A 210 2.91 -11.60 -2.66
CA TYR A 210 4.22 -11.47 -3.28
C TYR A 210 4.18 -11.39 -4.82
N THR A 211 3.30 -12.16 -5.45
CA THR A 211 3.15 -12.15 -6.91
C THR A 211 2.56 -10.82 -7.40
N ASP A 212 1.59 -10.29 -6.67
CA ASP A 212 0.94 -9.03 -7.00
C ASP A 212 1.88 -7.84 -6.74
N GLU A 213 2.69 -7.88 -5.66
CA GLU A 213 3.68 -6.85 -5.30
C GLU A 213 4.72 -6.57 -6.39
N ILE A 214 5.10 -7.58 -7.18
CA ILE A 214 5.99 -7.35 -8.33
C ILE A 214 5.37 -6.34 -9.32
N ARG A 215 4.04 -6.41 -9.50
CA ARG A 215 3.32 -5.49 -10.39
C ARG A 215 3.12 -4.11 -9.76
N HIS A 216 2.93 -4.04 -8.45
CA HIS A 216 2.80 -2.78 -7.71
C HIS A 216 4.10 -1.96 -7.78
N VAL A 217 5.23 -2.60 -7.49
CA VAL A 217 6.55 -1.97 -7.63
C VAL A 217 6.84 -1.62 -9.09
N LEU A 218 6.44 -2.47 -10.06
CA LEU A 218 6.59 -2.18 -11.49
C LEU A 218 5.78 -0.93 -11.90
N ALA A 219 4.57 -0.75 -11.41
CA ALA A 219 3.80 0.47 -11.63
C ALA A 219 4.57 1.70 -11.10
N GLY A 220 5.11 1.60 -9.88
CA GLY A 220 5.94 2.66 -9.30
C GLY A 220 7.15 3.02 -10.14
N THR A 221 7.94 2.02 -10.57
CA THR A 221 9.13 2.25 -11.41
C THR A 221 8.77 2.79 -12.78
N THR A 222 7.71 2.30 -13.41
CA THR A 222 7.26 2.76 -14.73
C THR A 222 6.88 4.24 -14.69
N TRP A 223 6.06 4.64 -13.76
CA TRP A 223 5.59 6.04 -13.65
C TRP A 223 6.70 6.98 -13.18
N PHE A 224 7.60 6.50 -12.31
CA PHE A 224 8.79 7.26 -11.94
C PHE A 224 9.71 7.53 -13.15
N GLN A 225 10.00 6.50 -13.95
CA GLN A 225 10.84 6.62 -15.14
C GLN A 225 10.20 7.52 -16.22
N SER A 226 8.88 7.40 -16.42
CA SER A 226 8.12 8.26 -17.35
C SER A 226 8.25 9.73 -16.95
N ALA A 227 7.99 10.06 -15.69
CA ALA A 227 8.08 11.42 -15.20
C ALA A 227 9.53 11.95 -15.21
N CYS A 228 10.53 11.12 -14.94
CA CYS A 228 11.94 11.48 -15.10
C CYS A 228 12.28 11.79 -16.55
N SER A 229 11.77 11.00 -17.51
CA SER A 229 12.00 11.22 -18.94
C SER A 229 11.43 12.56 -19.42
N GLU A 230 10.22 12.89 -18.99
CA GLU A 230 9.57 14.17 -19.32
C GLU A 230 10.37 15.37 -18.78
N GLN A 231 10.92 15.23 -17.57
CA GLN A 231 11.72 16.26 -16.90
C GLN A 231 13.22 16.21 -17.25
N LYS A 232 13.64 15.27 -18.11
CA LYS A 232 15.04 15.06 -18.55
C LYS A 232 16.00 14.72 -17.40
N PHE A 233 15.51 14.01 -16.37
CA PHE A 233 16.34 13.47 -15.31
C PHE A 233 16.88 12.08 -15.70
N ILE A 234 18.04 11.71 -15.14
CA ILE A 234 18.54 10.33 -15.17
C ILE A 234 17.87 9.59 -14.00
N PRO A 235 17.00 8.58 -14.27
CA PRO A 235 16.14 8.00 -13.25
C PRO A 235 16.89 7.50 -12.02
N GLU A 236 17.98 6.74 -12.18
CA GLU A 236 18.72 6.15 -11.07
C GLU A 236 19.37 7.21 -10.18
N LYS A 237 19.91 8.26 -10.78
CA LYS A 237 20.52 9.38 -10.04
C LYS A 237 19.47 10.19 -9.30
N HIS A 238 18.36 10.48 -9.97
CA HIS A 238 17.29 11.25 -9.37
C HIS A 238 16.62 10.49 -8.23
N TRP A 239 16.36 9.18 -8.41
CA TRP A 239 15.84 8.31 -7.37
C TRP A 239 16.74 8.31 -6.12
N LYS A 240 18.05 8.16 -6.32
CA LYS A 240 19.01 8.23 -5.21
C LYS A 240 18.87 9.53 -4.42
N THR A 241 18.84 10.67 -5.10
CA THR A 241 18.69 11.99 -4.48
C THR A 241 17.40 12.10 -3.68
N LEU A 242 16.27 11.62 -4.23
CA LEU A 242 14.98 11.65 -3.55
C LEU A 242 14.92 10.73 -2.34
N VAL A 243 15.48 9.52 -2.46
CA VAL A 243 15.54 8.57 -1.34
C VAL A 243 16.43 9.11 -0.21
N GLU A 244 17.61 9.63 -0.51
CA GLU A 244 18.50 10.25 0.50
C GLU A 244 17.83 11.44 1.21
N ARG A 245 16.98 12.18 0.51
CA ARG A 245 16.29 13.36 1.05
C ARG A 245 15.05 13.01 1.87
N HIS A 246 14.25 12.05 1.43
CA HIS A 246 12.91 11.80 1.96
C HIS A 246 12.75 10.49 2.71
N PHE A 247 13.68 9.54 2.59
CA PHE A 247 13.60 8.27 3.31
C PHE A 247 14.54 8.27 4.51
N ARG A 248 13.97 8.26 5.71
CA ARG A 248 14.74 8.27 6.98
C ARG A 248 15.28 6.91 7.39
N GLY A 249 14.91 5.85 6.68
CA GLY A 249 15.38 4.49 6.93
C GLY A 249 16.72 4.20 6.24
N GLN A 250 17.08 2.91 6.23
CA GLN A 250 18.23 2.40 5.50
C GLN A 250 17.77 1.27 4.57
N LEU A 251 18.25 1.29 3.33
CA LEU A 251 18.14 0.13 2.46
C LEU A 251 19.10 -0.95 2.94
N LYS A 252 18.54 -2.09 3.33
CA LYS A 252 19.33 -3.19 3.93
C LYS A 252 19.15 -4.49 3.15
N PRO A 253 20.24 -5.23 2.88
CA PRO A 253 20.11 -6.58 2.35
C PRO A 253 19.36 -7.50 3.34
N PRO A 254 18.91 -8.70 2.90
CA PRO A 254 19.09 -9.20 1.55
C PRO A 254 18.19 -8.47 0.53
N PHE A 255 18.64 -8.41 -0.74
CA PHE A 255 17.86 -7.94 -1.88
C PHE A 255 17.50 -9.13 -2.78
N ASN A 256 16.24 -9.19 -3.18
CA ASN A 256 15.77 -10.15 -4.18
C ASN A 256 15.94 -9.55 -5.59
N ASP A 257 17.17 -9.59 -6.08
CA ASP A 257 17.54 -8.98 -7.36
C ASP A 257 16.63 -9.45 -8.52
N SER A 258 16.22 -10.73 -8.51
CA SER A 258 15.34 -11.29 -9.54
C SER A 258 13.95 -10.65 -9.52
N ALA A 259 13.32 -10.55 -8.36
CA ALA A 259 11.99 -9.93 -8.23
C ALA A 259 12.05 -8.42 -8.49
N ARG A 260 13.06 -7.74 -7.95
CA ARG A 260 13.28 -6.32 -8.19
C ARG A 260 13.50 -6.00 -9.67
N SER A 261 14.30 -6.81 -10.38
CA SER A 261 14.50 -6.64 -11.82
C SER A 261 13.21 -6.84 -12.61
N LYS A 262 12.36 -7.82 -12.26
CA LYS A 262 11.04 -8.01 -12.87
C LYS A 262 10.12 -6.80 -12.63
N ALA A 263 10.30 -6.11 -11.53
CA ALA A 263 9.60 -4.87 -11.19
C ALA A 263 10.27 -3.61 -11.76
N GLY A 264 11.23 -3.73 -12.70
CA GLY A 264 11.94 -2.60 -13.29
C GLY A 264 12.94 -1.89 -12.35
N LEU A 265 13.05 -2.34 -11.11
CA LEU A 265 13.94 -1.77 -10.10
C LEU A 265 15.28 -2.51 -10.13
N THR A 266 16.14 -2.16 -11.11
CA THR A 266 17.45 -2.79 -11.32
C THR A 266 18.44 -2.46 -10.19
N ARG A 267 19.57 -3.20 -10.14
CA ARG A 267 20.62 -3.01 -9.13
C ARG A 267 21.21 -1.59 -9.10
N ASP A 268 21.18 -0.90 -10.24
CA ASP A 268 21.73 0.46 -10.38
C ASP A 268 20.97 1.48 -9.51
N TYR A 269 19.70 1.21 -9.19
CA TYR A 269 18.94 2.03 -8.26
C TYR A 269 19.46 1.88 -6.82
N TYR A 270 19.48 0.67 -6.27
CA TYR A 270 19.55 0.48 -4.83
C TYR A 270 20.95 0.15 -4.28
N LEU A 271 21.87 -0.39 -5.08
CA LEU A 271 23.20 -0.74 -4.55
C LEU A 271 24.00 0.48 -4.10
N GLN A 272 23.93 1.58 -4.83
CA GLN A 272 24.65 2.81 -4.47
C GLN A 272 24.15 3.46 -3.17
N VAL A 273 22.85 3.28 -2.85
CA VAL A 273 22.24 3.81 -1.62
C VAL A 273 22.47 2.86 -0.44
N ALA A 274 22.53 1.55 -0.69
CA ALA A 274 22.73 0.55 0.36
C ALA A 274 24.19 0.48 0.88
N LEU A 275 25.13 0.96 0.09
CA LEU A 275 26.58 0.92 0.41
C LEU A 275 27.12 2.25 0.98
N GLY A 276 26.35 3.33 0.96
CA GLY A 276 26.65 4.64 1.54
C GLY A 276 26.10 4.78 2.93
#